data_07a1bc9b6b43ac44d9e4de9e39132ee1
#
_entry.id   07a1bc9b6b43ac44d9e4de9e39132ee1
#
_cell.length_a   1.000
_cell.length_b   1.000
_cell.length_c   1.000
_cell.angle_alpha   90.00
_cell.angle_beta   90.00
_cell.angle_gamma   90.00
#
_symmetry.space_group_name_H-M   'P 1'
#
loop_
_entity.id
_entity.type
_entity.pdbx_description
1 polymer ?
#
loop_
_entity_poly.entity_id
_entity_poly.type
_entity_poly.pdbx_seq_one_letter_code
_entity_poly.pdbx_strand_id
1 'polypeptide(L)'
;MRKIFIALCTMVSVITGNAQNTPIGENIELAGENPEELKVIYVNKDVSTHFIAMEDIKYVDISVNDIVGDIPTGNSLRIKPTKEGASGVITIVTERFFVQYMLVYSSDLAKAYTRFNIPYADLRSYMNPEVNLTKAQMYDYAHRMFISKNKFYDVSSKSNLMKIVLNNIYTLDKYFFCLLYTSDAAD
;
A
#
# COMPACT_ATOMS: atom_id res chain seq x y z
N MET A 1 -62.55 22.21 41.22
CA MET A 1 -61.48 22.70 40.33
C MET A 1 -60.26 21.80 40.57
N ARG A 2 -60.04 20.84 39.68
CA ARG A 2 -58.95 19.84 39.75
C ARG A 2 -57.78 20.38 38.96
N LYS A 3 -56.67 20.71 39.65
CA LYS A 3 -55.42 21.11 38.97
C LYS A 3 -54.66 19.84 38.55
N ILE A 4 -54.53 19.60 37.28
CA ILE A 4 -53.74 18.54 36.70
C ILE A 4 -52.29 19.08 36.57
N PHE A 5 -51.36 18.50 37.33
CA PHE A 5 -49.94 18.74 37.14
C PHE A 5 -49.41 17.75 36.06
N ILE A 6 -49.06 18.29 34.91
CA ILE A 6 -48.36 17.54 33.89
C ILE A 6 -46.86 17.66 34.21
N ALA A 7 -46.28 16.57 34.72
CA ALA A 7 -44.85 16.45 34.89
C ALA A 7 -44.23 16.13 33.53
N LEU A 8 -43.56 17.12 32.93
CA LEU A 8 -42.79 16.96 31.72
C LEU A 8 -41.47 16.27 32.08
N CYS A 9 -41.45 14.95 31.88
CA CYS A 9 -40.23 14.17 32.05
C CYS A 9 -39.36 14.32 30.80
N THR A 10 -38.39 15.23 30.82
CA THR A 10 -37.39 15.36 29.77
C THR A 10 -36.41 14.18 29.92
N MET A 11 -36.63 13.15 29.10
CA MET A 11 -35.61 12.13 28.91
C MET A 11 -34.47 12.77 28.09
N VAL A 12 -33.41 13.13 28.77
CA VAL A 12 -32.12 13.38 28.17
C VAL A 12 -31.54 12.02 27.82
N SER A 13 -31.78 11.56 26.59
CA SER A 13 -31.04 10.42 26.03
C SER A 13 -29.62 10.88 25.78
N VAL A 14 -28.72 10.57 26.69
CA VAL A 14 -27.28 10.64 26.46
C VAL A 14 -26.99 9.59 25.39
N ILE A 15 -26.89 10.03 24.15
CA ILE A 15 -26.31 9.22 23.08
C ILE A 15 -24.83 9.15 23.37
N THR A 16 -24.43 8.17 24.17
CA THR A 16 -23.05 7.73 24.20
C THR A 16 -22.76 7.17 22.82
N GLY A 17 -22.27 8.02 21.94
CA GLY A 17 -21.66 7.59 20.71
C GLY A 17 -20.48 6.72 21.09
N ASN A 18 -20.68 5.41 21.11
CA ASN A 18 -19.59 4.47 21.02
C ASN A 18 -18.94 4.75 19.67
N ALA A 19 -17.92 5.62 19.66
CA ALA A 19 -16.89 5.53 18.67
C ALA A 19 -16.36 4.10 18.84
N GLN A 20 -16.83 3.19 18.02
CA GLN A 20 -16.16 1.92 17.86
C GLN A 20 -14.78 2.29 17.31
N ASN A 21 -13.84 2.46 18.23
CA ASN A 21 -12.45 2.21 17.96
C ASN A 21 -12.38 0.71 17.63
N THR A 22 -12.75 0.36 16.41
CA THR A 22 -12.15 -0.83 15.81
C THR A 22 -10.66 -0.51 15.84
N PRO A 23 -9.83 -1.26 16.57
CA PRO A 23 -8.40 -1.11 16.49
C PRO A 23 -8.04 -1.44 15.05
N ILE A 24 -7.83 -0.41 14.24
CA ILE A 24 -7.18 -0.49 12.93
C ILE A 24 -5.68 -0.57 13.21
N GLY A 25 -5.33 -1.46 14.00
CA GLY A 25 -4.02 -1.79 14.50
C GLY A 25 -4.07 -3.21 15.00
N GLU A 26 -4.51 -4.15 14.15
CA GLU A 26 -3.87 -5.44 14.26
C GLU A 26 -2.40 -5.13 14.08
N ASN A 27 -1.66 -5.30 15.18
CA ASN A 27 -0.24 -5.44 15.13
C ASN A 27 0.03 -6.37 13.95
N ILE A 28 0.50 -5.80 12.84
CA ILE A 28 1.21 -6.59 11.86
C ILE A 28 2.42 -7.03 12.67
N GLU A 29 2.31 -8.15 13.37
CA GLU A 29 3.46 -8.86 13.81
C GLU A 29 4.32 -8.94 12.56
N LEU A 30 5.47 -8.32 12.59
CA LEU A 30 6.52 -8.53 11.63
C LEU A 30 6.99 -9.97 11.84
N ALA A 31 6.10 -10.92 11.50
CA ALA A 31 6.45 -12.31 11.40
C ALA A 31 7.57 -12.36 10.37
N GLY A 32 8.73 -12.85 10.76
CA GLY A 32 9.83 -13.06 9.83
C GLY A 32 9.33 -13.91 8.67
N GLU A 33 9.59 -13.49 7.43
CA GLU A 33 9.20 -14.27 6.26
C GLU A 33 10.15 -15.47 6.14
N ASN A 34 9.56 -16.66 6.05
CA ASN A 34 10.31 -17.87 5.74
C ASN A 34 10.57 -17.91 4.23
N PRO A 35 11.80 -18.28 3.76
CA PRO A 35 12.06 -18.46 2.32
C PRO A 35 11.06 -19.37 1.60
N GLU A 36 10.49 -20.36 2.29
CA GLU A 36 9.48 -21.27 1.72
C GLU A 36 8.12 -20.59 1.45
N GLU A 37 7.86 -19.45 2.10
CA GLU A 37 6.63 -18.68 1.95
C GLU A 37 6.76 -17.59 0.88
N LEU A 38 7.98 -17.36 0.38
CA LEU A 38 8.22 -16.35 -0.64
C LEU A 38 7.59 -16.75 -1.97
N LYS A 39 7.04 -15.76 -2.65
CA LYS A 39 6.53 -15.93 -4.00
C LYS A 39 7.63 -16.37 -4.96
N VAL A 40 7.37 -17.47 -5.68
CA VAL A 40 8.32 -18.04 -6.62
C VAL A 40 8.30 -17.29 -7.95
N ILE A 41 9.48 -16.92 -8.42
CA ILE A 41 9.71 -16.37 -9.76
C ILE A 41 10.61 -17.32 -10.53
N TYR A 42 10.10 -17.87 -11.62
CA TYR A 42 10.88 -18.76 -12.48
C TYR A 42 11.81 -17.98 -13.38
N VAL A 43 13.06 -18.39 -13.40
CA VAL A 43 14.14 -17.78 -14.17
C VAL A 43 14.83 -18.83 -15.07
N ASN A 44 15.46 -18.41 -16.16
CA ASN A 44 16.17 -19.30 -17.07
C ASN A 44 17.47 -18.63 -17.55
N LYS A 45 18.50 -19.46 -17.86
CA LYS A 45 19.80 -18.95 -18.31
C LYS A 45 19.79 -18.35 -19.71
N ASP A 46 18.81 -18.68 -20.55
CA ASP A 46 18.74 -18.25 -21.94
C ASP A 46 17.97 -16.94 -22.11
N VAL A 47 17.23 -16.53 -21.07
CA VAL A 47 16.50 -15.25 -21.05
C VAL A 47 16.82 -14.44 -19.80
N SER A 48 16.81 -13.13 -19.94
CA SER A 48 16.90 -12.22 -18.78
C SER A 48 15.52 -11.92 -18.24
N THR A 49 15.39 -11.89 -16.91
CA THR A 49 14.17 -11.45 -16.23
C THR A 49 14.34 -10.01 -15.77
N HIS A 50 13.41 -9.15 -16.17
CA HIS A 50 13.36 -7.76 -15.73
C HIS A 50 12.30 -7.56 -14.64
N PHE A 51 12.73 -7.16 -13.44
CA PHE A 51 11.85 -6.69 -12.38
C PHE A 51 11.65 -5.18 -12.57
N ILE A 52 10.39 -4.77 -12.60
CA ILE A 52 10.04 -3.35 -12.69
C ILE A 52 9.43 -2.92 -11.37
N ALA A 53 10.15 -2.07 -10.66
CA ALA A 53 9.69 -1.46 -9.42
C ALA A 53 8.91 -0.17 -9.71
N MET A 54 8.14 0.30 -8.72
CA MET A 54 7.39 1.55 -8.82
C MET A 54 8.23 2.77 -8.49
N GLU A 55 9.39 2.54 -7.90
CA GLU A 55 10.36 3.54 -7.46
C GLU A 55 11.76 3.10 -7.82
N ASP A 56 12.69 4.04 -7.73
CA ASP A 56 14.10 3.73 -7.96
C ASP A 56 14.61 2.70 -6.96
N ILE A 57 15.26 1.69 -7.50
CA ILE A 57 15.91 0.62 -6.73
C ILE A 57 17.21 1.19 -6.17
N LYS A 58 17.39 1.09 -4.86
CA LYS A 58 18.57 1.59 -4.16
C LYS A 58 19.59 0.50 -3.90
N TYR A 59 19.08 -0.73 -3.69
CA TYR A 59 19.93 -1.87 -3.35
C TYR A 59 19.27 -3.16 -3.81
N VAL A 60 20.09 -4.12 -4.22
CA VAL A 60 19.67 -5.48 -4.55
C VAL A 60 20.63 -6.44 -3.89
N ASP A 61 20.10 -7.44 -3.22
CA ASP A 61 20.83 -8.59 -2.71
C ASP A 61 20.32 -9.87 -3.37
N ILE A 62 21.23 -10.68 -3.85
CA ILE A 62 20.95 -12.00 -4.41
C ILE A 62 21.74 -13.02 -3.59
N SER A 63 21.04 -13.91 -2.90
CA SER A 63 21.63 -14.83 -1.91
C SER A 63 22.62 -15.86 -2.49
N VAL A 64 22.73 -15.93 -3.82
CA VAL A 64 23.59 -16.91 -4.53
C VAL A 64 24.40 -16.25 -5.64
N ASN A 65 25.62 -16.74 -5.86
CA ASN A 65 26.51 -16.24 -6.91
C ASN A 65 26.15 -16.71 -8.34
N ASP A 66 25.27 -17.71 -8.43
CA ASP A 66 24.88 -18.32 -9.70
C ASP A 66 23.79 -17.53 -10.45
N ILE A 67 23.32 -16.45 -9.86
CA ILE A 67 22.40 -15.51 -10.48
C ILE A 67 23.07 -14.12 -10.43
N VAL A 68 23.22 -13.48 -11.57
CA VAL A 68 23.78 -12.14 -11.66
C VAL A 68 22.70 -11.14 -12.00
N GLY A 69 22.87 -9.89 -11.57
CA GLY A 69 21.93 -8.83 -11.83
C GLY A 69 22.60 -7.46 -11.92
N ASP A 70 21.92 -6.55 -12.61
CA ASP A 70 22.30 -5.14 -12.73
C ASP A 70 21.04 -4.26 -12.82
N ILE A 71 21.21 -2.99 -12.50
CA ILE A 71 20.13 -1.98 -12.54
C ILE A 71 20.39 -1.09 -13.77
N PRO A 72 19.83 -1.44 -14.96
CA PRO A 72 20.07 -0.69 -16.18
C PRO A 72 19.39 0.69 -16.18
N THR A 73 18.29 0.82 -15.44
CA THR A 73 17.58 2.09 -15.19
C THR A 73 17.13 2.13 -13.75
N GLY A 74 16.91 3.30 -13.18
CA GLY A 74 16.64 3.48 -11.75
C GLY A 74 15.61 2.51 -11.15
N ASN A 75 14.54 2.22 -11.87
CA ASN A 75 13.44 1.35 -11.39
C ASN A 75 13.41 -0.05 -12.02
N SER A 76 14.40 -0.41 -12.84
CA SER A 76 14.47 -1.72 -13.50
C SER A 76 15.70 -2.49 -13.06
N LEU A 77 15.48 -3.70 -12.58
CA LEU A 77 16.51 -4.67 -12.26
C LEU A 77 16.47 -5.80 -13.28
N ARG A 78 17.59 -6.05 -13.95
CA ARG A 78 17.76 -7.19 -14.83
C ARG A 78 18.53 -8.28 -14.10
N ILE A 79 18.02 -9.50 -14.11
CA ILE A 79 18.71 -10.68 -13.57
C ILE A 79 18.82 -11.77 -14.61
N LYS A 80 19.85 -12.61 -14.46
CA LYS A 80 20.08 -13.77 -15.30
C LYS A 80 20.85 -14.86 -14.55
N PRO A 81 20.36 -16.10 -14.50
CA PRO A 81 21.15 -17.25 -14.04
C PRO A 81 22.35 -17.48 -14.95
N THR A 82 23.50 -17.82 -14.34
CA THR A 82 24.75 -18.15 -15.06
C THR A 82 24.83 -19.64 -15.39
N LYS A 83 24.11 -20.47 -14.64
CA LYS A 83 24.04 -21.93 -14.88
C LYS A 83 22.66 -22.50 -14.59
N GLU A 84 22.44 -23.72 -15.00
CA GLU A 84 21.22 -24.49 -14.74
C GLU A 84 21.07 -24.82 -13.25
N GLY A 85 19.83 -24.91 -12.79
CA GLY A 85 19.52 -25.26 -11.41
C GLY A 85 19.76 -24.15 -10.39
N ALA A 86 20.19 -22.95 -10.82
CA ALA A 86 20.42 -21.84 -9.92
C ALA A 86 19.10 -21.44 -9.21
N SER A 87 19.14 -21.39 -7.89
CA SER A 87 17.99 -21.01 -7.07
C SER A 87 18.45 -20.19 -5.87
N GLY A 88 17.71 -19.20 -5.47
CA GLY A 88 18.07 -18.35 -4.34
C GLY A 88 17.06 -17.23 -4.10
N VAL A 89 17.22 -16.55 -2.99
CA VAL A 89 16.37 -15.40 -2.64
C VAL A 89 16.95 -14.14 -3.25
N ILE A 90 16.07 -13.30 -3.80
CA ILE A 90 16.40 -11.95 -4.18
C ILE A 90 15.67 -10.96 -3.27
N THR A 91 16.40 -9.97 -2.77
CA THR A 91 15.88 -8.83 -2.03
C THR A 91 16.05 -7.57 -2.86
N ILE A 92 14.97 -6.85 -3.11
CA ILE A 92 14.96 -5.58 -3.84
C ILE A 92 14.53 -4.49 -2.89
N VAL A 93 15.40 -3.50 -2.69
CA VAL A 93 15.19 -2.37 -1.79
C VAL A 93 15.04 -1.10 -2.60
N THR A 94 13.97 -0.37 -2.36
CA THR A 94 13.73 0.95 -2.91
C THR A 94 13.88 2.02 -1.82
N GLU A 95 13.49 3.24 -2.09
CA GLU A 95 13.54 4.31 -1.11
C GLU A 95 12.59 4.07 0.08
N ARG A 96 11.43 3.48 -0.15
CA ARG A 96 10.35 3.38 0.83
C ARG A 96 9.94 1.96 1.21
N PHE A 97 10.34 0.96 0.45
CA PHE A 97 9.97 -0.43 0.73
C PHE A 97 11.04 -1.41 0.30
N PHE A 98 10.92 -2.63 0.77
CA PHE A 98 11.63 -3.78 0.22
C PHE A 98 10.64 -4.90 -0.14
N VAL A 99 11.09 -5.79 -1.00
CA VAL A 99 10.36 -6.99 -1.38
C VAL A 99 11.34 -8.12 -1.61
N GLN A 100 10.90 -9.35 -1.30
CA GLN A 100 11.67 -10.57 -1.49
C GLN A 100 10.93 -11.56 -2.36
N TYR A 101 11.69 -12.29 -3.16
CA TYR A 101 11.18 -13.37 -3.99
C TYR A 101 12.13 -14.58 -3.95
N MET A 102 11.57 -15.77 -4.10
CA MET A 102 12.33 -16.98 -4.35
C MET A 102 12.54 -17.12 -5.85
N LEU A 103 13.79 -17.07 -6.32
CA LEU A 103 14.15 -17.33 -7.70
C LEU A 103 14.36 -18.83 -7.86
N VAL A 104 13.70 -19.46 -8.81
CA VAL A 104 13.83 -20.88 -9.09
C VAL A 104 14.12 -21.08 -10.57
N TYR A 105 15.19 -21.81 -10.87
CA TYR A 105 15.53 -22.13 -12.25
C TYR A 105 14.46 -23.04 -12.86
N SER A 106 14.04 -22.74 -14.08
CA SER A 106 13.18 -23.60 -14.91
C SER A 106 13.86 -23.84 -16.24
N SER A 107 13.97 -25.11 -16.62
CA SER A 107 14.40 -25.50 -17.97
C SER A 107 13.34 -25.22 -19.03
N ASP A 108 12.09 -25.09 -18.60
CA ASP A 108 10.95 -24.75 -19.46
C ASP A 108 10.88 -23.22 -19.64
N LEU A 109 11.25 -22.75 -20.82
CA LEU A 109 11.20 -21.32 -21.16
C LEU A 109 9.81 -20.71 -21.04
N ALA A 110 8.76 -21.50 -21.24
CA ALA A 110 7.39 -21.00 -21.14
C ALA A 110 7.00 -20.60 -19.71
N LYS A 111 7.73 -21.10 -18.71
CA LYS A 111 7.53 -20.74 -17.31
C LYS A 111 8.40 -19.56 -16.86
N ALA A 112 9.50 -19.30 -17.57
CA ALA A 112 10.42 -18.24 -17.19
C ALA A 112 9.83 -16.84 -17.48
N TYR A 113 9.89 -15.99 -16.49
CA TYR A 113 9.45 -14.60 -16.65
C TYR A 113 10.53 -13.80 -17.39
N THR A 114 10.15 -13.10 -18.44
CA THR A 114 11.03 -12.09 -19.10
C THR A 114 10.84 -10.71 -18.48
N ARG A 115 9.64 -10.46 -17.93
CA ARG A 115 9.29 -9.23 -17.25
C ARG A 115 8.37 -9.54 -16.05
N PHE A 116 8.67 -8.94 -14.93
CA PHE A 116 7.87 -9.03 -13.72
C PHE A 116 7.66 -7.63 -13.14
N ASN A 117 6.44 -7.12 -13.19
CA ASN A 117 6.09 -5.88 -12.51
C ASN A 117 5.83 -6.20 -11.04
N ILE A 118 6.58 -5.61 -10.14
CA ILE A 118 6.40 -5.80 -8.69
C ILE A 118 5.05 -5.21 -8.29
N PRO A 119 4.08 -6.06 -7.84
CA PRO A 119 2.76 -5.56 -7.46
C PRO A 119 2.78 -4.94 -6.07
N TYR A 120 1.87 -4.01 -5.79
CA TYR A 120 1.74 -3.39 -4.46
C TYR A 120 1.48 -4.40 -3.34
N ALA A 121 0.77 -5.48 -3.65
CA ALA A 121 0.44 -6.52 -2.67
C ALA A 121 1.67 -7.26 -2.14
N ASP A 122 2.78 -7.26 -2.90
CA ASP A 122 4.01 -7.95 -2.51
C ASP A 122 4.90 -7.07 -1.60
N LEU A 123 4.56 -5.78 -1.42
CA LEU A 123 5.34 -4.86 -0.60
C LEU A 123 5.04 -5.10 0.88
N ARG A 124 6.06 -5.50 1.65
CA ARG A 124 5.89 -5.97 3.02
C ARG A 124 6.25 -4.96 4.09
N SER A 125 7.20 -4.05 3.83
CA SER A 125 7.76 -3.20 4.87
C SER A 125 8.31 -1.90 4.30
N TYR A 126 8.45 -0.88 5.15
CA TYR A 126 9.13 0.38 4.86
C TYR A 126 10.52 0.40 5.47
N MET A 127 11.46 0.87 4.68
CA MET A 127 12.82 1.13 5.15
C MET A 127 12.94 2.51 5.83
N ASN A 128 12.06 3.45 5.50
CA ASN A 128 12.05 4.75 6.13
C ASN A 128 11.24 4.71 7.44
N PRO A 129 11.87 4.88 8.62
CA PRO A 129 11.18 4.85 9.90
C PRO A 129 10.17 6.00 10.10
N GLU A 130 10.24 7.05 9.26
CA GLU A 130 9.27 8.14 9.30
C GLU A 130 7.95 7.81 8.60
N VAL A 131 7.92 6.75 7.78
CA VAL A 131 6.75 6.33 7.02
C VAL A 131 6.25 5.00 7.57
N ASN A 132 5.13 5.04 8.30
CA ASN A 132 4.54 3.85 8.93
C ASN A 132 3.51 3.13 8.04
N LEU A 133 3.13 3.73 6.90
CA LEU A 133 2.11 3.17 6.03
C LEU A 133 2.69 2.76 4.68
N THR A 134 2.39 1.53 4.27
CA THR A 134 2.68 1.08 2.91
C THR A 134 1.76 1.78 1.90
N LYS A 135 2.20 1.85 0.67
CA LYS A 135 1.39 2.40 -0.42
C LYS A 135 0.08 1.62 -0.61
N ALA A 136 0.11 0.30 -0.40
CA ALA A 136 -1.07 -0.56 -0.41
C ALA A 136 -2.04 -0.19 0.73
N GLN A 137 -1.53 0.02 1.93
CA GLN A 137 -2.33 0.48 3.07
C GLN A 137 -2.90 1.88 2.83
N MET A 138 -2.10 2.82 2.31
CA MET A 138 -2.59 4.15 1.95
C MET A 138 -3.72 4.09 0.92
N TYR A 139 -3.58 3.20 -0.09
CA TYR A 139 -4.62 3.00 -1.10
C TYR A 139 -5.90 2.39 -0.49
N ASP A 140 -5.77 1.39 0.39
CA ASP A 140 -6.92 0.78 1.07
C ASP A 140 -7.66 1.80 1.94
N TYR A 141 -6.93 2.61 2.72
CA TYR A 141 -7.55 3.68 3.51
C TYR A 141 -8.21 4.74 2.64
N ALA A 142 -7.57 5.16 1.56
CA ALA A 142 -8.15 6.11 0.61
C ALA A 142 -9.43 5.55 -0.03
N HIS A 143 -9.43 4.27 -0.40
CA HIS A 143 -10.60 3.60 -0.96
C HIS A 143 -11.75 3.51 0.07
N ARG A 144 -11.47 3.10 1.30
CA ARG A 144 -12.46 3.06 2.39
C ARG A 144 -13.03 4.46 2.67
N MET A 145 -12.19 5.47 2.64
CA MET A 145 -12.64 6.86 2.78
C MET A 145 -13.54 7.29 1.62
N PHE A 146 -13.18 6.91 0.39
CA PHE A 146 -13.95 7.25 -0.81
C PHE A 146 -15.37 6.64 -0.79
N ILE A 147 -15.53 5.40 -0.34
CA ILE A 147 -16.83 4.73 -0.26
C ILE A 147 -17.65 5.12 0.99
N SER A 148 -17.05 5.83 1.94
CA SER A 148 -17.75 6.28 3.13
C SER A 148 -18.68 7.46 2.83
N LYS A 149 -19.70 7.65 3.67
CA LYS A 149 -20.59 8.81 3.53
C LYS A 149 -19.82 10.12 3.79
N ASN A 150 -20.08 11.14 2.97
CA ASN A 150 -19.52 12.47 3.20
C ASN A 150 -20.00 13.03 4.55
N LYS A 151 -19.05 13.58 5.32
CA LYS A 151 -19.30 14.18 6.63
C LYS A 151 -19.43 15.69 6.56
N PHE A 152 -18.77 16.30 5.59
CA PHE A 152 -18.78 17.75 5.40
C PHE A 152 -19.44 18.09 4.08
N TYR A 153 -20.34 19.07 4.08
CA TYR A 153 -21.04 19.53 2.88
C TYR A 153 -20.83 21.00 2.59
N ASP A 154 -20.45 21.78 3.63
CA ASP A 154 -20.39 23.25 3.56
C ASP A 154 -18.96 23.79 3.52
N VAL A 155 -17.97 22.92 3.68
CA VAL A 155 -16.55 23.35 3.68
C VAL A 155 -16.06 23.40 2.25
N SER A 156 -16.08 24.59 1.68
CA SER A 156 -15.62 24.80 0.29
C SER A 156 -14.96 26.16 0.11
N SER A 157 -14.09 26.23 -0.90
CA SER A 157 -13.46 27.47 -1.36
C SER A 157 -13.57 27.55 -2.88
N LYS A 158 -13.78 28.76 -3.38
CA LYS A 158 -13.84 29.05 -4.82
C LYS A 158 -12.81 30.11 -5.17
N SER A 159 -11.96 29.82 -6.17
CA SER A 159 -10.99 30.77 -6.71
C SER A 159 -10.67 30.40 -8.16
N ASN A 160 -10.46 31.39 -9.01
CA ASN A 160 -10.01 31.25 -10.39
C ASN A 160 -10.80 30.20 -11.20
N LEU A 161 -12.13 30.26 -11.13
CA LEU A 161 -13.05 29.33 -11.80
C LEU A 161 -12.94 27.86 -11.31
N MET A 162 -12.29 27.63 -10.20
CA MET A 162 -12.25 26.32 -9.55
C MET A 162 -12.95 26.36 -8.20
N LYS A 163 -13.69 25.31 -7.89
CA LYS A 163 -14.27 25.08 -6.57
C LYS A 163 -13.66 23.83 -5.96
N ILE A 164 -13.19 23.94 -4.72
CA ILE A 164 -12.70 22.82 -3.91
C ILE A 164 -13.69 22.61 -2.78
N VAL A 165 -14.13 21.38 -2.59
CA VAL A 165 -15.01 20.97 -1.49
C VAL A 165 -14.31 19.91 -0.68
N LEU A 166 -14.28 20.09 0.62
CA LEU A 166 -13.80 19.07 1.55
C LEU A 166 -14.97 18.17 1.95
N ASN A 167 -14.90 16.90 1.60
CA ASN A 167 -15.96 15.94 1.94
C ASN A 167 -15.70 15.20 3.25
N ASN A 168 -14.47 14.78 3.47
CA ASN A 168 -14.09 14.03 4.66
C ASN A 168 -12.65 14.32 5.08
N ILE A 169 -12.40 14.24 6.39
CA ILE A 169 -11.06 14.19 6.99
C ILE A 169 -11.02 12.97 7.89
N TYR A 170 -9.97 12.19 7.76
CA TYR A 170 -9.66 11.06 8.62
C TYR A 170 -8.24 11.23 9.17
N THR A 171 -8.06 10.84 10.41
CA THR A 171 -6.74 10.82 11.05
C THR A 171 -6.37 9.38 11.36
N LEU A 172 -5.16 9.01 11.04
CA LEU A 172 -4.59 7.73 11.38
C LEU A 172 -3.15 7.96 11.83
N ASP A 173 -2.88 7.75 13.11
CA ASP A 173 -1.60 8.06 13.72
C ASP A 173 -1.18 9.51 13.40
N LYS A 174 -0.07 9.73 12.73
CA LYS A 174 0.45 11.04 12.33
C LYS A 174 -0.02 11.51 10.93
N TYR A 175 -0.89 10.73 10.28
CA TYR A 175 -1.37 11.04 8.93
C TYR A 175 -2.78 11.64 8.94
N PHE A 176 -3.00 12.56 8.02
CA PHE A 176 -4.30 13.11 7.70
C PHE A 176 -4.69 12.69 6.28
N PHE A 177 -5.86 12.09 6.14
CA PHE A 177 -6.44 11.75 4.85
C PHE A 177 -7.61 12.69 4.59
N CYS A 178 -7.51 13.49 3.54
CA CYS A 178 -8.55 14.43 3.14
C CYS A 178 -9.17 14.00 1.81
N LEU A 179 -10.49 13.85 1.79
CA LEU A 179 -11.23 13.65 0.55
C LEU A 179 -11.67 15.02 0.03
N LEU A 180 -11.02 15.45 -1.04
CA LEU A 180 -11.29 16.71 -1.71
C LEU A 180 -11.98 16.43 -3.05
N TYR A 181 -13.06 17.14 -3.31
CA TYR A 181 -13.70 17.19 -4.62
C TYR A 181 -13.38 18.52 -5.28
N THR A 182 -12.95 18.48 -6.52
CA THR A 182 -12.70 19.67 -7.33
C THR A 182 -13.68 19.70 -8.50
N SER A 183 -14.26 20.83 -8.78
CA SER A 183 -15.06 21.06 -9.99
C SER A 183 -14.67 22.38 -10.61
N ASP A 184 -14.80 22.46 -11.94
CA ASP A 184 -14.78 23.73 -12.61
C ASP A 184 -16.00 24.53 -12.13
N ALA A 185 -15.75 25.73 -11.67
CA ALA A 185 -16.83 26.63 -11.31
C ALA A 185 -17.33 27.29 -12.60
N ALA A 186 -17.89 26.49 -13.51
CA ALA A 186 -18.77 27.04 -14.53
C ALA A 186 -20.02 27.58 -13.84
N ASP A 187 -20.42 28.76 -14.20
CA ASP A 187 -21.49 29.62 -13.64
C ASP A 187 -22.79 28.89 -13.37
#